data_c48ca1e79aedf37abdf2849034b8ee2e
#
_entry.id   c48ca1e79aedf37abdf2849034b8ee2e
#
_cell.length_a   1.000
_cell.length_b   1.000
_cell.length_c   1.000
_cell.angle_alpha   90.00
_cell.angle_beta   90.00
_cell.angle_gamma   90.00
#
_symmetry.space_group_name_H-M   'P 1'
#
loop_
_entity.id
_entity.type
_entity.pdbx_description
1 polymer ?
#
loop_
_entity_poly.entity_id
_entity_poly.type
_entity_poly.pdbx_seq_one_letter_code
_entity_poly.pdbx_strand_id
1 'polypeptide(L)'
;LFQLLEKNMNRPIKIIRPKSYQSVIEGVLSRTIDFAILGPASYAKARLRDPEVEPFACFSSEKGYITPAGTYYHSVLFAVDDSGIDQAEDLRGKKVAFTDPASTSGSVIPNLYFPKETGFPMDGFFSTMVYTGSHDRAIKAVINTQVDAAFVSSSRLDEAIQNGVLEPKDVSILWKSKAIHSDPFVFRGGLPTYTKMQIKDAILSSSPEMSKILDDMRAIGIEAVSDQDYQIIHEIISMESK
;
A
#
# COMPACT_ATOMS: atom_id res chain seq x y z
N LEU A 1 3.18 18.12 0.97
CA LEU A 1 2.50 17.92 -0.30
C LEU A 1 1.26 18.81 -0.44
N PHE A 2 0.30 18.79 0.52
CA PHE A 2 -0.95 19.59 0.42
C PHE A 2 -0.71 21.08 0.37
N GLN A 3 0.22 21.63 1.18
CA GLN A 3 0.62 23.05 1.13
C GLN A 3 1.23 23.44 -0.23
N LEU A 4 2.00 22.53 -0.84
CA LEU A 4 2.54 22.73 -2.17
C LEU A 4 1.43 22.82 -3.22
N LEU A 5 0.44 21.94 -3.13
CA LEU A 5 -0.74 21.98 -4.00
C LEU A 5 -1.55 23.26 -3.81
N GLU A 6 -1.81 23.68 -2.56
CA GLU A 6 -2.51 24.95 -2.27
C GLU A 6 -1.82 26.15 -2.90
N LYS A 7 -0.49 26.23 -2.74
CA LYS A 7 0.33 27.30 -3.32
C LYS A 7 0.25 27.33 -4.84
N ASN A 8 0.43 26.16 -5.51
CA ASN A 8 0.46 26.10 -6.97
C ASN A 8 -0.92 26.28 -7.59
N MET A 9 -1.98 25.82 -6.95
CA MET A 9 -3.35 25.91 -7.44
C MET A 9 -4.04 27.22 -7.04
N ASN A 10 -3.41 28.02 -6.16
CA ASN A 10 -3.98 29.24 -5.58
C ASN A 10 -5.40 29.04 -5.04
N ARG A 11 -5.64 27.93 -4.36
CA ARG A 11 -6.92 27.59 -3.73
C ARG A 11 -6.72 26.61 -2.56
N PRO A 12 -7.60 26.63 -1.55
CA PRO A 12 -7.49 25.72 -0.42
C PRO A 12 -7.69 24.26 -0.85
N ILE A 13 -6.93 23.36 -0.23
CA ILE A 13 -7.05 21.91 -0.41
C ILE A 13 -7.73 21.32 0.82
N LYS A 14 -8.86 20.67 0.62
CA LYS A 14 -9.56 19.95 1.68
C LYS A 14 -8.99 18.53 1.82
N ILE A 15 -8.36 18.24 2.94
CA ILE A 15 -7.87 16.90 3.26
C ILE A 15 -9.01 16.06 3.83
N ILE A 16 -9.31 14.95 3.17
CA ILE A 16 -10.30 13.96 3.64
C ILE A 16 -9.50 12.78 4.19
N ARG A 17 -9.84 12.32 5.41
CA ARG A 17 -9.24 11.15 6.07
C ARG A 17 -10.28 10.06 6.24
N PRO A 18 -10.47 9.19 5.26
CA PRO A 18 -11.43 8.09 5.33
C PRO A 18 -11.03 7.07 6.41
N LYS A 19 -12.00 6.27 6.86
CA LYS A 19 -11.78 5.26 7.92
C LYS A 19 -11.30 3.91 7.38
N SER A 20 -11.43 3.66 6.08
CA SER A 20 -11.06 2.40 5.42
C SER A 20 -10.63 2.65 3.98
N TYR A 21 -9.93 1.70 3.39
CA TYR A 21 -9.55 1.73 1.96
C TYR A 21 -10.80 1.80 1.07
N GLN A 22 -11.84 1.03 1.40
CA GLN A 22 -13.11 1.10 0.66
C GLN A 22 -13.73 2.50 0.68
N SER A 23 -13.63 3.22 1.80
CA SER A 23 -14.16 4.60 1.88
C SER A 23 -13.41 5.57 0.97
N VAL A 24 -12.11 5.35 0.71
CA VAL A 24 -11.34 6.14 -0.27
C VAL A 24 -11.81 5.83 -1.68
N ILE A 25 -11.97 4.55 -2.02
CA ILE A 25 -12.50 4.09 -3.32
C ILE A 25 -13.85 4.76 -3.59
N GLU A 26 -14.79 4.66 -2.66
CA GLU A 26 -16.11 5.28 -2.79
C GLU A 26 -16.03 6.82 -2.90
N GLY A 27 -15.10 7.45 -2.20
CA GLY A 27 -14.86 8.89 -2.30
C GLY A 27 -14.39 9.32 -3.69
N VAL A 28 -13.52 8.54 -4.31
CA VAL A 28 -13.05 8.77 -5.69
C VAL A 28 -14.20 8.59 -6.68
N LEU A 29 -14.94 7.49 -6.56
CA LEU A 29 -16.07 7.15 -7.45
C LEU A 29 -17.25 8.12 -7.34
N SER A 30 -17.57 8.58 -6.13
CA SER A 30 -18.64 9.56 -5.88
C SER A 30 -18.22 11.00 -6.17
N ARG A 31 -16.98 11.20 -6.65
CA ARG A 31 -16.41 12.53 -6.95
C ARG A 31 -16.26 13.44 -5.73
N THR A 32 -16.27 12.89 -4.53
CA THR A 32 -16.01 13.60 -3.27
C THR A 32 -14.51 13.79 -3.03
N ILE A 33 -13.69 12.91 -3.58
CA ILE A 33 -12.23 12.98 -3.56
C ILE A 33 -11.75 13.18 -5.00
N ASP A 34 -11.07 14.30 -5.26
CA ASP A 34 -10.53 14.64 -6.59
C ASP A 34 -9.23 13.91 -6.91
N PHE A 35 -8.41 13.67 -5.85
CA PHE A 35 -7.07 13.12 -5.94
C PHE A 35 -6.78 12.27 -4.70
N ALA A 36 -6.20 11.08 -4.90
CA ALA A 36 -5.82 10.16 -3.84
C ALA A 36 -4.53 9.42 -4.17
N ILE A 37 -3.85 8.88 -3.14
CA ILE A 37 -2.84 7.83 -3.27
C ILE A 37 -3.54 6.54 -2.88
N LEU A 38 -3.60 5.59 -3.79
CA LEU A 38 -4.29 4.31 -3.60
C LEU A 38 -3.30 3.16 -3.70
N GLY A 39 -3.46 2.14 -2.86
CA GLY A 39 -2.78 0.88 -3.13
C GLY A 39 -3.21 0.32 -4.50
N PRO A 40 -2.34 -0.40 -5.24
CA PRO A 40 -2.63 -0.87 -6.59
C PRO A 40 -3.95 -1.66 -6.73
N ALA A 41 -4.30 -2.50 -5.76
CA ALA A 41 -5.59 -3.23 -5.77
C ALA A 41 -6.79 -2.28 -5.56
N SER A 42 -6.66 -1.29 -4.68
CA SER A 42 -7.68 -0.26 -4.48
C SER A 42 -7.88 0.59 -5.74
N TYR A 43 -6.78 0.94 -6.43
CA TYR A 43 -6.83 1.61 -7.72
C TYR A 43 -7.55 0.74 -8.77
N ALA A 44 -7.16 -0.52 -8.92
CA ALA A 44 -7.77 -1.43 -9.88
C ALA A 44 -9.27 -1.62 -9.61
N LYS A 45 -9.68 -1.76 -8.33
CA LYS A 45 -11.11 -1.82 -7.93
C LYS A 45 -11.87 -0.54 -8.28
N ALA A 46 -11.27 0.63 -8.10
CA ALA A 46 -11.87 1.91 -8.49
C ALA A 46 -12.03 2.00 -10.02
N ARG A 47 -10.97 1.69 -10.78
CA ARG A 47 -10.96 1.76 -12.23
C ARG A 47 -11.90 0.76 -12.90
N LEU A 48 -12.07 -0.44 -12.32
CA LEU A 48 -13.04 -1.42 -12.82
C LEU A 48 -14.48 -0.88 -12.79
N ARG A 49 -14.79 0.00 -11.83
CA ARG A 49 -16.11 0.63 -11.67
C ARG A 49 -16.25 1.95 -12.43
N ASP A 50 -15.15 2.68 -12.59
CA ASP A 50 -15.08 3.92 -13.38
C ASP A 50 -13.77 3.94 -14.20
N PRO A 51 -13.84 3.61 -15.52
CA PRO A 51 -12.68 3.58 -16.41
C PRO A 51 -11.99 4.94 -16.62
N GLU A 52 -12.60 6.05 -16.18
CA GLU A 52 -11.98 7.38 -16.24
C GLU A 52 -11.06 7.67 -15.04
N VAL A 53 -11.02 6.81 -14.02
CA VAL A 53 -10.06 6.90 -12.91
C VAL A 53 -8.65 6.68 -13.47
N GLU A 54 -7.75 7.65 -13.28
CA GLU A 54 -6.46 7.73 -13.98
C GLU A 54 -5.29 7.78 -13.00
N PRO A 55 -4.30 6.87 -13.07
CA PRO A 55 -3.05 6.98 -12.34
C PRO A 55 -2.11 7.92 -13.12
N PHE A 56 -1.19 8.61 -12.45
CA PHE A 56 -0.27 9.48 -13.16
C PHE A 56 1.16 9.53 -12.61
N ALA A 57 1.36 9.17 -11.36
CA ALA A 57 2.68 9.16 -10.72
C ALA A 57 2.70 8.20 -9.55
N CYS A 58 3.88 7.85 -9.05
CA CYS A 58 4.10 7.19 -7.77
C CYS A 58 5.42 7.65 -7.16
N PHE A 59 5.61 7.40 -5.86
CA PHE A 59 6.92 7.60 -5.24
C PHE A 59 7.90 6.49 -5.67
N SER A 60 9.14 6.91 -5.91
CA SER A 60 10.32 6.04 -6.03
C SER A 60 11.04 6.09 -4.67
N SER A 61 11.10 4.97 -3.96
CA SER A 61 11.59 4.91 -2.59
C SER A 61 13.09 4.66 -2.51
N GLU A 62 13.72 5.11 -1.43
CA GLU A 62 15.06 4.67 -1.06
C GLU A 62 15.06 3.17 -0.75
N LYS A 63 16.25 2.54 -0.80
CA LYS A 63 16.43 1.16 -0.36
C LYS A 63 16.20 1.06 1.14
N GLY A 64 15.22 0.23 1.56
CA GLY A 64 14.98 -0.15 2.93
C GLY A 64 15.76 -1.44 3.32
N TYR A 65 15.42 -2.01 4.46
CA TYR A 65 15.93 -3.31 4.90
C TYR A 65 15.35 -4.46 4.05
N ILE A 66 14.08 -4.34 3.64
CA ILE A 66 13.30 -5.36 2.93
C ILE A 66 12.94 -4.88 1.53
N THR A 67 12.58 -3.60 1.40
CA THR A 67 12.10 -2.97 0.16
C THR A 67 13.29 -2.56 -0.72
N PRO A 68 13.27 -2.90 -2.03
CA PRO A 68 14.29 -2.41 -2.97
C PRO A 68 14.15 -0.90 -3.19
N ALA A 69 15.22 -0.25 -3.67
CA ALA A 69 15.10 1.11 -4.20
C ALA A 69 14.25 1.11 -5.47
N GLY A 70 13.53 2.21 -5.71
CA GLY A 70 12.70 2.41 -6.90
C GLY A 70 11.21 2.34 -6.62
N THR A 71 10.44 1.97 -7.64
CA THR A 71 8.97 2.01 -7.65
C THR A 71 8.32 0.66 -7.33
N TYR A 72 8.96 -0.17 -6.53
CA TYR A 72 8.45 -1.50 -6.18
C TYR A 72 8.56 -1.78 -4.70
N TYR A 73 7.60 -2.54 -4.18
CA TYR A 73 7.61 -3.07 -2.83
C TYR A 73 7.09 -4.52 -2.82
N HIS A 74 6.98 -5.14 -1.66
CA HIS A 74 6.50 -6.51 -1.51
C HIS A 74 5.39 -6.60 -0.47
N SER A 75 4.52 -7.58 -0.62
CA SER A 75 3.77 -8.12 0.49
C SER A 75 4.69 -9.02 1.29
N VAL A 76 4.71 -8.86 2.60
CA VAL A 76 5.49 -9.72 3.49
C VAL A 76 4.61 -10.25 4.61
N LEU A 77 4.83 -11.51 4.98
CA LEU A 77 4.34 -12.10 6.21
C LEU A 77 5.48 -12.07 7.20
N PHE A 78 5.31 -11.40 8.34
CA PHE A 78 6.35 -11.28 9.34
C PHE A 78 5.85 -11.67 10.73
N ALA A 79 6.77 -12.15 11.56
CA ALA A 79 6.63 -12.35 13.00
C ALA A 79 7.76 -11.63 13.74
N VAL A 80 7.67 -11.56 15.08
CA VAL A 80 8.78 -11.11 15.92
C VAL A 80 9.69 -12.29 16.18
N ASP A 81 11.01 -12.09 16.12
CA ASP A 81 12.06 -13.13 16.18
C ASP A 81 11.92 -14.03 17.43
N ASP A 82 11.73 -13.44 18.60
CA ASP A 82 11.58 -14.19 19.87
C ASP A 82 10.26 -14.97 20.00
N SER A 83 9.42 -15.01 18.96
CA SER A 83 8.13 -15.70 18.99
C SER A 83 8.21 -17.23 18.85
N GLY A 84 9.38 -17.75 18.45
CA GLY A 84 9.57 -19.16 18.09
C GLY A 84 8.88 -19.54 16.77
N ILE A 85 8.67 -18.56 15.88
CA ILE A 85 8.08 -18.72 14.57
C ILE A 85 9.16 -18.34 13.53
N ASP A 86 9.79 -19.35 12.95
CA ASP A 86 10.94 -19.18 12.06
C ASP A 86 10.57 -19.37 10.57
N GLN A 87 9.47 -20.03 10.32
CA GLN A 87 8.99 -20.36 8.98
C GLN A 87 7.45 -20.33 8.90
N ALA A 88 6.92 -20.27 7.69
CA ALA A 88 5.47 -20.16 7.48
C ALA A 88 4.66 -21.34 8.06
N GLU A 89 5.25 -22.55 8.11
CA GLU A 89 4.65 -23.74 8.69
C GLU A 89 4.32 -23.61 10.19
N ASP A 90 5.14 -22.86 10.93
CA ASP A 90 4.97 -22.65 12.38
C ASP A 90 3.70 -21.82 12.70
N LEU A 91 3.12 -21.22 11.67
CA LEU A 91 1.88 -20.45 11.77
C LEU A 91 0.62 -21.34 11.75
N ARG A 92 0.75 -22.65 11.63
CA ARG A 92 -0.40 -23.56 11.70
C ARG A 92 -1.11 -23.43 13.07
N GLY A 93 -2.40 -23.09 13.01
CA GLY A 93 -3.20 -22.86 14.22
C GLY A 93 -2.92 -21.54 14.95
N LYS A 94 -2.10 -20.66 14.39
CA LYS A 94 -1.77 -19.33 14.94
C LYS A 94 -2.75 -18.25 14.47
N LYS A 95 -2.72 -17.09 15.13
CA LYS A 95 -3.52 -15.92 14.76
C LYS A 95 -2.75 -15.02 13.82
N VAL A 96 -3.32 -14.62 12.72
CA VAL A 96 -2.66 -13.77 11.72
C VAL A 96 -3.50 -12.52 11.44
N ALA A 97 -2.82 -11.38 11.36
CA ALA A 97 -3.42 -10.12 10.97
C ALA A 97 -3.29 -9.85 9.48
N PHE A 98 -4.37 -9.33 8.93
CA PHE A 98 -4.47 -8.68 7.62
C PHE A 98 -4.68 -7.18 7.82
N THR A 99 -4.48 -6.40 6.77
CA THR A 99 -4.63 -4.95 6.84
C THR A 99 -6.08 -4.51 6.63
N ASP A 100 -6.52 -4.51 5.39
CA ASP A 100 -7.87 -4.12 4.94
C ASP A 100 -8.20 -4.96 3.71
N PRO A 101 -9.44 -5.41 3.50
CA PRO A 101 -9.82 -6.25 2.34
C PRO A 101 -9.48 -5.65 0.98
N ALA A 102 -9.35 -4.32 0.88
CA ALA A 102 -8.94 -3.64 -0.35
C ALA A 102 -7.43 -3.32 -0.40
N SER A 103 -6.65 -3.73 0.60
CA SER A 103 -5.19 -3.55 0.61
C SER A 103 -4.51 -4.56 -0.33
N THR A 104 -3.63 -4.07 -1.18
CA THR A 104 -2.85 -4.91 -2.11
C THR A 104 -1.98 -5.91 -1.36
N SER A 105 -1.04 -5.41 -0.56
CA SER A 105 -0.03 -6.23 0.14
C SER A 105 -0.50 -6.77 1.48
N GLY A 106 -1.54 -6.20 2.07
CA GLY A 106 -2.08 -6.64 3.34
C GLY A 106 -3.28 -7.58 3.22
N SER A 107 -3.76 -7.87 2.00
CA SER A 107 -4.90 -8.75 1.79
C SER A 107 -4.90 -9.43 0.41
N VAL A 108 -5.05 -8.69 -0.69
CA VAL A 108 -5.29 -9.26 -2.04
C VAL A 108 -4.17 -10.19 -2.46
N ILE A 109 -2.93 -9.74 -2.42
CA ILE A 109 -1.74 -10.53 -2.79
C ILE A 109 -1.55 -11.74 -1.85
N PRO A 110 -1.60 -11.59 -0.51
CA PRO A 110 -1.54 -12.72 0.41
C PRO A 110 -2.59 -13.80 0.12
N ASN A 111 -3.86 -13.42 0.00
CA ASN A 111 -4.94 -14.39 -0.21
C ASN A 111 -4.77 -15.20 -1.50
N LEU A 112 -4.18 -14.60 -2.54
CA LEU A 112 -3.98 -15.27 -3.83
C LEU A 112 -2.68 -16.08 -3.90
N TYR A 113 -1.56 -15.50 -3.43
CA TYR A 113 -0.23 -16.07 -3.70
C TYR A 113 0.35 -16.87 -2.54
N PHE A 114 0.06 -16.53 -1.29
CA PHE A 114 0.55 -17.30 -0.16
C PHE A 114 0.15 -18.79 -0.26
N PRO A 115 -1.14 -19.14 -0.50
CA PRO A 115 -1.53 -20.55 -0.65
C PRO A 115 -0.88 -21.24 -1.86
N LYS A 116 -0.72 -20.52 -2.97
CA LYS A 116 -0.11 -21.07 -4.19
C LYS A 116 1.37 -21.37 -4.05
N GLU A 117 2.08 -20.54 -3.30
CA GLU A 117 3.54 -20.61 -3.18
C GLU A 117 3.98 -21.49 -2.00
N THR A 118 3.18 -21.57 -0.93
CA THR A 118 3.50 -22.35 0.27
C THR A 118 2.79 -23.71 0.32
N GLY A 119 1.67 -23.86 -0.41
CA GLY A 119 0.81 -25.01 -0.31
C GLY A 119 -0.13 -25.00 0.91
N PHE A 120 -0.08 -23.94 1.74
CA PHE A 120 -0.93 -23.80 2.93
C PHE A 120 -2.20 -23.03 2.57
N PRO A 121 -3.40 -23.62 2.75
CA PRO A 121 -4.65 -22.91 2.48
C PRO A 121 -4.84 -21.78 3.50
N MET A 122 -5.50 -20.68 3.12
CA MET A 122 -5.82 -19.62 4.08
C MET A 122 -6.77 -20.13 5.15
N ASP A 123 -7.86 -20.76 4.73
CA ASP A 123 -8.85 -21.32 5.65
C ASP A 123 -8.35 -22.63 6.29
N GLY A 124 -8.47 -22.69 7.60
CA GLY A 124 -8.09 -23.87 8.39
C GLY A 124 -6.58 -24.02 8.66
N PHE A 125 -5.73 -23.24 8.00
CA PHE A 125 -4.30 -23.19 8.35
C PHE A 125 -4.06 -22.29 9.55
N PHE A 126 -4.59 -21.07 9.49
CA PHE A 126 -4.61 -20.14 10.63
C PHE A 126 -5.81 -20.43 11.54
N SER A 127 -5.65 -20.29 12.86
CA SER A 127 -6.79 -20.40 13.79
C SER A 127 -7.73 -19.20 13.70
N THR A 128 -7.17 -18.05 13.41
CA THR A 128 -7.91 -16.78 13.32
C THR A 128 -7.22 -15.83 12.36
N MET A 129 -8.00 -15.23 11.50
CA MET A 129 -7.58 -14.16 10.60
C MET A 129 -8.34 -12.88 10.96
N VAL A 130 -7.62 -11.78 11.25
CA VAL A 130 -8.22 -10.52 11.65
C VAL A 130 -7.79 -9.36 10.75
N TYR A 131 -8.73 -8.50 10.36
CA TYR A 131 -8.43 -7.27 9.65
C TYR A 131 -8.25 -6.12 10.62
N THR A 132 -7.08 -5.50 10.65
CA THR A 132 -6.72 -4.41 11.58
C THR A 132 -7.04 -3.02 11.05
N GLY A 133 -7.32 -2.90 9.75
CA GLY A 133 -7.65 -1.65 9.05
C GLY A 133 -6.46 -0.84 8.56
N SER A 134 -5.22 -1.14 8.97
CA SER A 134 -3.99 -0.51 8.43
C SER A 134 -2.74 -1.34 8.69
N HIS A 135 -1.67 -1.12 7.90
CA HIS A 135 -0.38 -1.75 8.12
C HIS A 135 0.19 -1.44 9.50
N ASP A 136 0.11 -0.19 9.94
CA ASP A 136 0.63 0.23 11.25
C ASP A 136 -0.06 -0.49 12.41
N ARG A 137 -1.38 -0.71 12.29
CA ARG A 137 -2.13 -1.47 13.31
C ARG A 137 -1.78 -2.95 13.26
N ALA A 138 -1.57 -3.53 12.07
CA ALA A 138 -1.15 -4.91 11.93
C ALA A 138 0.25 -5.12 12.53
N ILE A 139 1.21 -4.23 12.27
CA ILE A 139 2.55 -4.25 12.85
C ILE A 139 2.46 -4.16 14.38
N LYS A 140 1.71 -3.19 14.90
CA LYS A 140 1.52 -3.03 16.35
C LYS A 140 0.83 -4.23 17.00
N ALA A 141 -0.09 -4.90 16.30
CA ALA A 141 -0.76 -6.10 16.81
C ALA A 141 0.22 -7.27 17.00
N VAL A 142 1.21 -7.41 16.11
CA VAL A 142 2.29 -8.41 16.28
C VAL A 142 3.19 -8.03 17.45
N ILE A 143 3.68 -6.79 17.50
CA ILE A 143 4.55 -6.29 18.58
C ILE A 143 3.90 -6.47 19.96
N ASN A 144 2.60 -6.21 20.05
CA ASN A 144 1.83 -6.35 21.29
C ASN A 144 1.31 -7.77 21.53
N THR A 145 1.77 -8.76 20.80
CA THR A 145 1.38 -10.18 20.92
C THR A 145 -0.14 -10.43 20.85
N GLN A 146 -0.88 -9.54 20.19
CA GLN A 146 -2.32 -9.70 19.95
C GLN A 146 -2.60 -10.71 18.83
N VAL A 147 -1.62 -10.82 17.91
CA VAL A 147 -1.53 -11.82 16.85
C VAL A 147 -0.11 -12.33 16.74
N ASP A 148 0.07 -13.51 16.17
CA ASP A 148 1.39 -14.16 16.05
C ASP A 148 2.19 -13.63 14.85
N ALA A 149 1.52 -13.25 13.76
CA ALA A 149 2.13 -12.72 12.55
C ALA A 149 1.18 -11.77 11.80
N ALA A 150 1.70 -11.04 10.81
CA ALA A 150 0.88 -10.16 10.00
C ALA A 150 1.36 -10.07 8.55
N PHE A 151 0.40 -9.97 7.62
CA PHE A 151 0.65 -9.58 6.24
C PHE A 151 0.63 -8.05 6.12
N VAL A 152 1.77 -7.50 5.69
CA VAL A 152 1.95 -6.05 5.57
C VAL A 152 2.74 -5.68 4.30
N SER A 153 2.79 -4.40 3.99
CA SER A 153 3.73 -3.85 3.00
C SER A 153 5.15 -3.86 3.55
N SER A 154 6.12 -4.30 2.74
CA SER A 154 7.54 -4.23 3.09
C SER A 154 7.99 -2.80 3.40
N SER A 155 7.48 -1.80 2.65
CA SER A 155 7.81 -0.39 2.88
C SER A 155 7.30 0.13 4.22
N ARG A 156 6.12 -0.32 4.69
CA ARG A 156 5.60 0.05 6.00
C ARG A 156 6.33 -0.64 7.15
N LEU A 157 6.80 -1.87 6.91
CA LEU A 157 7.65 -2.56 7.89
C LEU A 157 9.02 -1.89 7.98
N ASP A 158 9.62 -1.51 6.83
CA ASP A 158 10.86 -0.71 6.80
C ASP A 158 10.70 0.64 7.52
N GLU A 159 9.58 1.34 7.33
CA GLU A 159 9.26 2.58 8.02
C GLU A 159 9.18 2.38 9.54
N ALA A 160 8.57 1.29 10.01
CA ALA A 160 8.50 0.95 11.43
C ALA A 160 9.90 0.68 12.01
N ILE A 161 10.76 -0.03 11.28
CA ILE A 161 12.16 -0.27 11.67
C ILE A 161 12.94 1.04 11.72
N GLN A 162 12.86 1.85 10.67
CA GLN A 162 13.58 3.12 10.57
C GLN A 162 13.15 4.14 11.64
N ASN A 163 11.90 4.08 12.07
CA ASN A 163 11.37 4.92 13.16
C ASN A 163 11.64 4.35 14.56
N GLY A 164 12.39 3.25 14.67
CA GLY A 164 12.76 2.62 15.95
C GLY A 164 11.59 1.94 16.67
N VAL A 165 10.51 1.60 15.95
CA VAL A 165 9.38 0.82 16.49
C VAL A 165 9.75 -0.66 16.62
N LEU A 166 10.64 -1.13 15.73
CA LEU A 166 11.26 -2.46 15.70
C LEU A 166 12.74 -2.33 15.36
N GLU A 167 13.57 -3.25 15.80
CA GLU A 167 14.93 -3.38 15.25
C GLU A 167 14.94 -4.42 14.11
N PRO A 168 15.86 -4.30 13.13
CA PRO A 168 15.94 -5.27 12.02
C PRO A 168 16.10 -6.73 12.47
N LYS A 169 16.80 -6.94 13.58
CA LYS A 169 17.04 -8.26 14.18
C LYS A 169 15.78 -8.88 14.82
N ASP A 170 14.79 -8.04 15.14
CA ASP A 170 13.55 -8.49 15.79
C ASP A 170 12.50 -8.94 14.78
N VAL A 171 12.82 -8.96 13.47
CA VAL A 171 11.88 -9.21 12.39
C VAL A 171 12.24 -10.48 11.64
N SER A 172 11.39 -11.50 11.76
CA SER A 172 11.44 -12.72 10.95
C SER A 172 10.50 -12.60 9.75
N ILE A 173 11.03 -12.65 8.53
CA ILE A 173 10.23 -12.66 7.29
C ILE A 173 9.92 -14.10 6.92
N LEU A 174 8.68 -14.52 7.08
CA LEU A 174 8.20 -15.88 6.87
C LEU A 174 7.76 -16.14 5.42
N TRP A 175 7.36 -15.10 4.70
CA TRP A 175 7.00 -15.14 3.30
C TRP A 175 7.11 -13.73 2.68
N LYS A 176 7.44 -13.70 1.39
CA LYS A 176 7.59 -12.48 0.62
C LYS A 176 7.09 -12.69 -0.81
N SER A 177 6.17 -11.84 -1.26
CA SER A 177 5.63 -11.89 -2.62
C SER A 177 6.65 -11.48 -3.69
N LYS A 178 6.30 -11.68 -4.95
CA LYS A 178 6.91 -10.95 -6.06
C LYS A 178 6.74 -9.45 -5.88
N ALA A 179 7.54 -8.66 -6.61
CA ALA A 179 7.49 -7.21 -6.59
C ALA A 179 6.10 -6.69 -7.03
N ILE A 180 5.61 -5.70 -6.32
CA ILE A 180 4.36 -4.98 -6.58
C ILE A 180 4.74 -3.54 -6.93
N HIS A 181 4.16 -2.96 -7.97
CA HIS A 181 4.39 -1.55 -8.29
C HIS A 181 3.91 -0.64 -7.15
N SER A 182 4.61 0.47 -6.91
CA SER A 182 4.27 1.44 -5.86
C SER A 182 2.86 2.02 -6.03
N ASP A 183 2.31 2.51 -4.93
CA ASP A 183 0.97 3.07 -4.84
C ASP A 183 0.80 4.27 -5.79
N PRO A 184 -0.13 4.23 -6.77
CA PRO A 184 -0.33 5.31 -7.69
C PRO A 184 -1.01 6.53 -7.07
N PHE A 185 -0.61 7.70 -7.53
CA PHE A 185 -1.36 8.93 -7.41
C PHE A 185 -2.46 8.90 -8.46
N VAL A 186 -3.70 9.05 -8.02
CA VAL A 186 -4.89 8.76 -8.84
C VAL A 186 -5.81 9.97 -8.89
N PHE A 187 -6.26 10.31 -10.08
CA PHE A 187 -7.38 11.23 -10.29
C PHE A 187 -8.69 10.46 -10.38
N ARG A 188 -9.76 11.03 -9.83
CA ARG A 188 -11.12 10.56 -10.11
C ARG A 188 -11.52 10.75 -11.57
N GLY A 189 -12.49 10.00 -12.04
CA GLY A 189 -13.10 10.22 -13.32
C GLY A 189 -13.73 11.61 -13.46
N GLY A 190 -13.72 12.15 -14.67
CA GLY A 190 -14.30 13.44 -14.99
C GLY A 190 -13.64 14.65 -14.30
N LEU A 191 -12.44 14.52 -13.72
CA LEU A 191 -11.71 15.69 -13.23
C LEU A 191 -11.25 16.55 -14.41
N PRO A 192 -11.52 17.88 -14.40
CA PRO A 192 -11.14 18.74 -15.52
C PRO A 192 -9.65 18.67 -15.85
N THR A 193 -9.31 18.60 -17.14
CA THR A 193 -7.92 18.48 -17.64
C THR A 193 -7.03 19.57 -17.08
N TYR A 194 -7.50 20.80 -17.00
CA TYR A 194 -6.75 21.91 -16.41
C TYR A 194 -6.36 21.64 -14.94
N THR A 195 -7.29 21.10 -14.15
CA THR A 195 -7.02 20.75 -12.74
C THR A 195 -6.01 19.60 -12.66
N LYS A 196 -6.12 18.57 -13.51
CA LYS A 196 -5.15 17.48 -13.59
C LYS A 196 -3.75 18.02 -13.91
N MET A 197 -3.64 18.94 -14.88
CA MET A 197 -2.36 19.57 -15.24
C MET A 197 -1.75 20.33 -14.07
N GLN A 198 -2.51 21.18 -13.38
CA GLN A 198 -2.02 21.92 -12.22
C GLN A 198 -1.49 20.98 -11.12
N ILE A 199 -2.18 19.88 -10.84
CA ILE A 199 -1.74 18.90 -9.84
C ILE A 199 -0.47 18.17 -10.33
N LYS A 200 -0.44 17.71 -11.58
CA LYS A 200 0.74 17.06 -12.17
C LYS A 200 1.95 17.98 -12.14
N ASP A 201 1.81 19.23 -12.56
CA ASP A 201 2.90 20.21 -12.57
C ASP A 201 3.46 20.46 -11.15
N ALA A 202 2.57 20.56 -10.16
CA ALA A 202 3.00 20.74 -8.77
C ALA A 202 3.74 19.52 -8.22
N ILE A 203 3.23 18.31 -8.48
CA ILE A 203 3.77 17.06 -7.93
C ILE A 203 5.07 16.64 -8.64
N LEU A 204 5.13 16.81 -9.96
CA LEU A 204 6.30 16.43 -10.76
C LEU A 204 7.35 17.54 -10.83
N SER A 205 7.14 18.67 -10.12
CA SER A 205 8.09 19.78 -10.10
C SER A 205 9.38 19.43 -9.32
N SER A 206 10.50 19.95 -9.81
CA SER A 206 11.79 19.89 -9.09
C SER A 206 11.96 21.08 -8.14
N SER A 207 10.92 21.42 -7.38
CA SER A 207 10.97 22.56 -6.45
C SER A 207 11.69 22.20 -5.14
N PRO A 208 12.30 23.17 -4.43
CA PRO A 208 12.88 22.94 -3.10
C PRO A 208 11.86 22.38 -2.09
N GLU A 209 10.60 22.80 -2.21
CA GLU A 209 9.52 22.29 -1.39
C GLU A 209 9.25 20.80 -1.68
N MET A 210 9.33 20.39 -2.95
CA MET A 210 9.19 18.98 -3.33
C MET A 210 10.39 18.16 -2.82
N SER A 211 11.61 18.66 -2.93
CA SER A 211 12.79 17.97 -2.39
C SER A 211 12.62 17.67 -0.90
N LYS A 212 12.14 18.65 -0.12
CA LYS A 212 11.85 18.41 1.30
C LYS A 212 10.77 17.35 1.53
N ILE A 213 9.73 17.32 0.69
CA ILE A 213 8.68 16.29 0.77
C ILE A 213 9.26 14.90 0.49
N LEU A 214 10.14 14.78 -0.50
CA LEU A 214 10.82 13.54 -0.83
C LEU A 214 11.69 13.08 0.35
N ASP A 215 12.47 13.96 0.94
CA ASP A 215 13.30 13.66 2.13
C ASP A 215 12.42 13.17 3.30
N ASP A 216 11.33 13.88 3.60
CA ASP A 216 10.38 13.52 4.66
C ASP A 216 9.71 12.14 4.39
N MET A 217 9.51 11.78 3.12
CA MET A 217 8.92 10.51 2.68
C MET A 217 9.95 9.43 2.39
N ARG A 218 11.24 9.72 2.56
CA ARG A 218 12.36 8.82 2.19
C ARG A 218 12.25 8.30 0.76
N ALA A 219 11.90 9.20 -0.13
CA ALA A 219 11.76 8.93 -1.56
C ALA A 219 12.92 9.60 -2.32
N ILE A 220 13.43 8.89 -3.31
CA ILE A 220 14.47 9.40 -4.22
C ILE A 220 13.88 10.20 -5.39
N GLY A 221 12.57 10.13 -5.57
CA GLY A 221 11.86 10.87 -6.61
C GLY A 221 10.39 10.50 -6.73
N ILE A 222 9.75 11.13 -7.71
CA ILE A 222 8.42 10.78 -8.17
C ILE A 222 8.53 10.40 -9.64
N GLU A 223 8.01 9.23 -9.99
CA GLU A 223 8.03 8.70 -11.35
C GLU A 223 6.64 8.74 -11.96
N ALA A 224 6.57 9.06 -13.25
CA ALA A 224 5.33 9.00 -14.00
C ALA A 224 4.91 7.54 -14.20
N VAL A 225 3.63 7.26 -14.01
CA VAL A 225 3.05 5.92 -14.22
C VAL A 225 1.81 6.00 -15.11
N SER A 226 1.47 4.88 -15.68
CA SER A 226 0.29 4.66 -16.50
C SER A 226 -0.52 3.46 -15.98
N ASP A 227 -1.70 3.26 -16.51
CA ASP A 227 -2.53 2.09 -16.21
C ASP A 227 -1.84 0.75 -16.54
N GLN A 228 -0.96 0.75 -17.54
CA GLN A 228 -0.23 -0.43 -17.97
C GLN A 228 0.72 -0.98 -16.88
N ASP A 229 1.25 -0.12 -16.03
CA ASP A 229 2.14 -0.51 -14.91
C ASP A 229 1.40 -1.34 -13.84
N TYR A 230 0.06 -1.29 -13.84
CA TYR A 230 -0.82 -2.01 -12.92
C TYR A 230 -1.58 -3.18 -13.56
N GLN A 231 -1.23 -3.57 -14.80
CA GLN A 231 -1.93 -4.60 -15.57
C GLN A 231 -2.10 -5.91 -14.80
N ILE A 232 -1.05 -6.38 -14.12
CA ILE A 232 -1.10 -7.62 -13.33
C ILE A 232 -2.14 -7.52 -12.21
N ILE A 233 -2.26 -6.35 -11.59
CA ILE A 233 -3.24 -6.14 -10.52
C ILE A 233 -4.67 -6.09 -11.08
N HIS A 234 -4.87 -5.51 -12.26
CA HIS A 234 -6.17 -5.56 -12.94
C HIS A 234 -6.61 -6.99 -13.22
N GLU A 235 -5.70 -7.84 -13.68
CA GLU A 235 -5.97 -9.26 -13.92
C GLU A 235 -6.39 -9.98 -12.63
N ILE A 236 -5.67 -9.74 -11.52
CA ILE A 236 -6.00 -10.31 -10.20
C ILE A 236 -7.39 -9.87 -9.75
N ILE A 237 -7.70 -8.59 -9.78
CA ILE A 237 -9.00 -8.05 -9.34
C ILE A 237 -10.14 -8.57 -10.22
N SER A 238 -9.90 -8.72 -11.53
CA SER A 238 -10.89 -9.27 -12.45
C SER A 238 -11.21 -10.76 -12.18
N MET A 239 -10.24 -11.50 -11.62
CA MET A 239 -10.46 -12.91 -11.20
C MET A 239 -11.25 -13.01 -9.90
N GLU A 240 -11.04 -12.07 -8.95
CA GLU A 240 -11.81 -12.03 -7.68
C GLU A 240 -13.30 -11.68 -7.90
N SER A 241 -13.63 -11.03 -9.03
CA SER A 241 -14.97 -10.54 -9.32
C SER A 241 -15.86 -11.56 -10.06
N LYS A 242 -15.31 -12.72 -10.40
CA LYS A 242 -16.03 -13.85 -11.06
C LYS A 242 -16.43 -14.92 -10.06
#